data_7354d966a88ceb05f39d14b9ed31aab3
#
_entry.id   7354d966a88ceb05f39d14b9ed31aab3
#
_cell.length_a   1.000
_cell.length_b   1.000
_cell.length_c   1.000
_cell.angle_alpha   90.00
_cell.angle_beta   90.00
_cell.angle_gamma   90.00
#
_symmetry.space_group_name_H-M   'P 1'
#
loop_
_entity.id
_entity.type
_entity.pdbx_description
1 polymer ?
#
loop_
_entity_poly.entity_id
_entity_poly.type
_entity_poly.pdbx_seq_one_letter_code
_entity_poly.pdbx_strand_id
1 'polypeptide(L)'
;MYKLHVRGFSMEDTSCPRKERGTFRAITDKIPYLKKLGITTIELMPAYEFEEQVIPKKTVLPDYLKWESHGEDLIKPESVQPVEKINYWGYVPGNYFAPKASYSSSADAASEFRELVHTLHENGMECVMEFYFAPGMNQNVILDALRFWVREYHVD
;
A
#
# COMPACT_ATOMS: atom_id res chain seq x y z
N MET A 1 1.28 -16.89 -12.75
CA MET A 1 1.32 -15.56 -12.11
C MET A 1 0.31 -15.51 -10.97
N TYR A 2 0.64 -14.86 -9.87
CA TYR A 2 -0.22 -14.66 -8.72
C TYR A 2 -0.23 -13.18 -8.32
N LYS A 3 -1.36 -12.52 -8.50
CA LYS A 3 -1.55 -11.11 -8.11
C LYS A 3 -1.92 -11.02 -6.65
N LEU A 4 -1.23 -10.18 -5.89
CA LEU A 4 -1.48 -10.00 -4.46
C LEU A 4 -1.33 -8.55 -3.99
N HIS A 5 -2.07 -8.23 -2.95
CA HIS A 5 -1.90 -7.00 -2.18
C HIS A 5 -1.01 -7.30 -0.98
N VAL A 6 0.08 -6.55 -0.77
CA VAL A 6 1.08 -6.85 0.27
C VAL A 6 0.44 -7.01 1.64
N ARG A 7 -0.36 -6.03 2.07
CA ARG A 7 -1.06 -6.09 3.36
C ARG A 7 -2.11 -7.21 3.40
N GLY A 8 -2.93 -7.32 2.36
CA GLY A 8 -4.05 -8.28 2.34
C GLY A 8 -3.63 -9.73 2.32
N PHE A 9 -2.46 -10.04 1.74
CA PHE A 9 -2.01 -11.41 1.54
C PHE A 9 -1.81 -12.19 2.85
N SER A 10 -1.32 -11.53 3.90
CA SER A 10 -0.97 -12.20 5.15
C SER A 10 -1.55 -11.58 6.42
N MET A 11 -2.39 -10.53 6.32
CA MET A 11 -2.92 -9.84 7.50
C MET A 11 -3.71 -10.76 8.44
N GLU A 12 -4.51 -11.67 7.88
CA GLU A 12 -5.32 -12.63 8.63
C GLU A 12 -4.60 -13.96 8.86
N ASP A 13 -3.37 -14.11 8.38
CA ASP A 13 -2.63 -15.36 8.54
C ASP A 13 -2.05 -15.48 9.95
N THR A 14 -2.67 -16.34 10.76
CA THR A 14 -2.26 -16.59 12.14
C THR A 14 -0.93 -17.36 12.25
N SER A 15 -0.45 -17.98 11.17
CA SER A 15 0.85 -18.65 11.14
C SER A 15 2.02 -17.67 11.06
N CYS A 16 1.78 -16.41 10.62
CA CYS A 16 2.78 -15.36 10.61
C CYS A 16 2.83 -14.63 11.96
N PRO A 17 4.02 -14.26 12.45
CA PRO A 17 4.16 -13.39 13.61
C PRO A 17 3.37 -12.09 13.41
N ARG A 18 2.64 -11.63 14.42
CA ARG A 18 1.74 -10.46 14.31
C ARG A 18 2.42 -9.22 13.70
N LYS A 19 3.67 -8.95 14.06
CA LYS A 19 4.46 -7.81 13.58
C LYS A 19 4.85 -7.90 12.10
N GLU A 20 4.79 -9.09 11.51
CA GLU A 20 5.20 -9.36 10.13
C GLU A 20 3.99 -9.49 9.18
N ARG A 21 2.77 -9.58 9.73
CA ARG A 21 1.55 -9.68 8.92
C ARG A 21 1.34 -8.43 8.09
N GLY A 22 1.00 -8.63 6.83
CA GLY A 22 0.76 -7.53 5.89
C GLY A 22 2.03 -6.83 5.43
N THR A 23 3.19 -7.47 5.51
CA THR A 23 4.49 -6.91 5.15
C THR A 23 5.18 -7.69 4.04
N PHE A 24 6.24 -7.11 3.46
CA PHE A 24 7.12 -7.79 2.49
C PHE A 24 7.74 -9.06 3.08
N ARG A 25 8.10 -9.02 4.37
CA ARG A 25 8.66 -10.16 5.08
C ARG A 25 7.72 -11.36 5.07
N ALA A 26 6.44 -11.16 5.31
CA ALA A 26 5.47 -12.24 5.28
C ALA A 26 5.33 -12.88 3.90
N ILE A 27 5.49 -12.11 2.81
CA ILE A 27 5.51 -12.66 1.46
C ILE A 27 6.76 -13.52 1.26
N THR A 28 7.93 -13.03 1.69
CA THR A 28 9.20 -13.78 1.64
C THR A 28 9.05 -15.14 2.32
N ASP A 29 8.47 -15.19 3.51
CA ASP A 29 8.27 -16.43 4.27
C ASP A 29 7.26 -17.38 3.60
N LYS A 30 6.40 -16.88 2.71
CA LYS A 30 5.41 -17.67 1.95
C LYS A 30 5.91 -18.14 0.58
N ILE A 31 7.13 -17.83 0.17
CA ILE A 31 7.69 -18.29 -1.12
C ILE A 31 7.61 -19.83 -1.26
N PRO A 32 7.92 -20.66 -0.25
CA PRO A 32 7.77 -22.11 -0.37
C PRO A 32 6.31 -22.54 -0.66
N TYR A 33 5.34 -21.86 -0.08
CA TYR A 33 3.93 -22.09 -0.35
C TYR A 33 3.56 -21.73 -1.80
N LEU A 34 3.99 -20.55 -2.28
CA LEU A 34 3.73 -20.10 -3.65
C LEU A 34 4.36 -21.04 -4.68
N LYS A 35 5.57 -21.52 -4.42
CA LYS A 35 6.23 -22.55 -5.26
C LYS A 35 5.45 -23.85 -5.31
N LYS A 36 4.92 -24.30 -4.17
CA LYS A 36 4.09 -25.51 -4.11
C LYS A 36 2.80 -25.37 -4.93
N LEU A 37 2.28 -24.16 -5.06
CA LEU A 37 1.14 -23.85 -5.94
C LEU A 37 1.53 -23.78 -7.43
N GLY A 38 2.81 -23.88 -7.78
CA GLY A 38 3.30 -23.75 -9.14
C GLY A 38 3.37 -22.30 -9.65
N ILE A 39 3.43 -21.32 -8.76
CA ILE A 39 3.56 -19.90 -9.11
C ILE A 39 5.00 -19.63 -9.52
N THR A 40 5.17 -18.96 -10.66
CA THR A 40 6.48 -18.54 -11.20
C THR A 40 6.68 -17.02 -11.16
N THR A 41 5.60 -16.26 -11.05
CA THR A 41 5.64 -14.79 -11.06
C THR A 41 4.65 -14.28 -10.02
N ILE A 42 5.07 -13.40 -9.13
CA ILE A 42 4.16 -12.61 -8.32
C ILE A 42 3.95 -11.22 -8.94
N GLU A 43 2.72 -10.73 -8.88
CA GLU A 43 2.34 -9.39 -9.29
C GLU A 43 1.88 -8.63 -8.07
N LEU A 44 2.70 -7.67 -7.64
CA LEU A 44 2.38 -6.82 -6.50
C LEU A 44 1.45 -5.68 -6.94
N MET A 45 0.31 -5.54 -6.29
CA MET A 45 -0.47 -4.31 -6.34
C MET A 45 0.39 -3.16 -5.82
N PRO A 46 0.02 -1.86 -6.04
CA PRO A 46 0.90 -0.74 -5.74
C PRO A 46 1.63 -0.88 -4.41
N ALA A 47 2.96 -0.98 -4.48
CA ALA A 47 3.84 -1.15 -3.34
C ALA A 47 4.88 0.00 -3.20
N TYR A 48 4.78 1.04 -4.04
CA TYR A 48 5.48 2.31 -3.84
C TYR A 48 4.84 3.13 -2.72
N GLU A 49 5.51 4.14 -2.19
CA GLU A 49 4.99 4.96 -1.10
C GLU A 49 3.85 5.88 -1.57
N PHE A 50 2.68 5.72 -0.99
CA PHE A 50 1.49 6.53 -1.24
C PHE A 50 0.80 6.92 0.07
N GLU A 51 -0.03 7.96 0.03
CA GLU A 51 -0.80 8.37 1.19
C GLU A 51 -1.94 7.38 1.46
N GLU A 52 -1.85 6.69 2.58
CA GLU A 52 -2.78 5.65 2.99
C GLU A 52 -3.99 6.21 3.75
N GLN A 53 -3.78 7.26 4.53
CA GLN A 53 -4.84 7.90 5.29
C GLN A 53 -5.46 9.05 4.49
N VAL A 54 -6.74 8.91 4.16
CA VAL A 54 -7.51 10.01 3.59
C VAL A 54 -8.17 10.78 4.73
N ILE A 55 -7.57 11.90 5.13
CA ILE A 55 -8.18 12.80 6.10
C ILE A 55 -9.35 13.51 5.38
N PRO A 56 -10.62 13.28 5.80
CA PRO A 56 -11.73 13.97 5.18
C PRO A 56 -11.56 15.46 5.42
N LYS A 57 -11.57 16.28 4.36
CA LYS A 57 -11.59 17.73 4.49
C LYS A 57 -12.82 18.08 5.34
N LYS A 58 -12.60 18.76 6.47
CA LYS A 58 -13.71 19.29 7.28
C LYS A 58 -14.55 20.16 6.35
N THR A 59 -15.78 19.76 6.11
CA THR A 59 -16.73 20.61 5.41
C THR A 59 -17.08 21.75 6.37
N VAL A 60 -16.50 22.90 6.14
CA VAL A 60 -16.89 24.11 6.86
C VAL A 60 -18.26 24.51 6.31
N LEU A 61 -19.30 24.29 7.10
CA LEU A 61 -20.63 24.73 6.74
C LEU A 61 -20.63 26.28 6.62
N PRO A 62 -21.14 26.84 5.53
CA PRO A 62 -21.33 28.28 5.41
C PRO A 62 -22.13 28.82 6.60
N ASP A 63 -21.83 30.04 7.05
CA ASP A 63 -22.45 30.62 8.26
C ASP A 63 -23.98 30.65 8.22
N TYR A 64 -24.58 30.80 7.02
CA TYR A 64 -26.03 30.75 6.85
C TYR A 64 -26.66 29.36 7.08
N LEU A 65 -25.86 28.31 7.13
CA LEU A 65 -26.30 26.94 7.47
C LEU A 65 -26.02 26.59 8.93
N LYS A 66 -25.39 27.50 9.70
CA LYS A 66 -25.22 27.33 11.14
C LYS A 66 -26.52 27.76 11.81
N TRP A 67 -27.41 26.78 12.03
CA TRP A 67 -28.64 27.03 12.77
C TRP A 67 -28.29 27.31 14.24
N GLU A 68 -28.56 28.56 14.71
CA GLU A 68 -28.58 28.86 16.14
C GLU A 68 -29.88 28.34 16.73
N SER A 69 -29.84 27.21 17.42
CA SER A 69 -31.00 26.71 18.15
C SER A 69 -31.27 27.56 19.40
N HIS A 70 -32.30 28.31 19.36
CA HIS A 70 -32.90 28.90 20.56
C HIS A 70 -33.94 27.90 21.12
N GLY A 71 -33.52 27.01 22.03
CA GLY A 71 -34.43 26.08 22.67
C GLY A 71 -33.70 24.87 23.28
N GLU A 72 -34.00 24.61 24.52
CA GLU A 72 -33.66 23.41 25.25
C GLU A 72 -34.28 22.21 24.53
N ASP A 73 -33.56 21.12 24.32
CA ASP A 73 -33.97 19.84 23.73
C ASP A 73 -33.55 19.59 22.26
N LEU A 74 -32.42 20.08 21.82
CA LEU A 74 -31.83 19.51 20.63
C LEU A 74 -30.78 18.48 21.02
N ILE A 75 -31.10 17.24 20.65
CA ILE A 75 -30.15 16.11 20.57
C ILE A 75 -28.85 16.67 19.99
N LYS A 76 -27.81 16.77 20.84
CA LYS A 76 -26.46 17.09 20.33
C LYS A 76 -26.21 16.09 19.21
N PRO A 77 -25.95 16.52 17.97
CA PRO A 77 -25.52 15.55 16.98
C PRO A 77 -24.36 14.82 17.60
N GLU A 78 -24.55 13.52 17.86
CA GLU A 78 -23.44 12.68 18.26
C GLU A 78 -22.32 13.05 17.32
N SER A 79 -21.18 13.40 17.87
CA SER A 79 -20.01 13.77 17.09
C SER A 79 -19.70 12.53 16.26
N VAL A 80 -20.21 12.50 15.02
CA VAL A 80 -19.85 11.48 14.04
C VAL A 80 -18.36 11.68 13.86
N GLN A 81 -17.59 10.87 14.57
CA GLN A 81 -16.15 10.82 14.36
C GLN A 81 -15.96 10.55 12.87
N PRO A 82 -15.23 11.39 12.13
CA PRO A 82 -15.00 11.13 10.74
C PRO A 82 -14.38 9.74 10.64
N VAL A 83 -15.08 8.82 9.98
CA VAL A 83 -14.54 7.50 9.72
C VAL A 83 -13.32 7.72 8.84
N GLU A 84 -12.13 7.52 9.39
CA GLU A 84 -10.89 7.58 8.63
C GLU A 84 -10.98 6.52 7.54
N LYS A 85 -11.12 6.96 6.29
CA LYS A 85 -11.08 6.06 5.15
C LYS A 85 -9.62 5.81 4.82
N ILE A 86 -9.23 4.55 4.84
CA ILE A 86 -7.91 4.11 4.39
C ILE A 86 -7.96 3.91 2.88
N ASN A 87 -7.01 4.49 2.16
CA ASN A 87 -6.74 4.13 0.79
C ASN A 87 -6.02 2.78 0.75
N TYR A 88 -6.79 1.72 0.76
CA TYR A 88 -6.28 0.36 0.88
C TYR A 88 -5.51 -0.09 -0.37
N TRP A 89 -6.01 0.27 -1.57
CA TRP A 89 -5.53 -0.30 -2.82
C TRP A 89 -4.29 0.38 -3.40
N GLY A 90 -4.03 1.64 -3.06
CA GLY A 90 -2.82 2.37 -3.47
C GLY A 90 -2.80 2.88 -4.91
N TYR A 91 -3.90 2.79 -5.68
CA TYR A 91 -3.95 3.33 -7.05
C TYR A 91 -4.14 4.85 -7.04
N VAL A 92 -3.17 5.54 -6.48
CA VAL A 92 -3.10 7.00 -6.39
C VAL A 92 -1.67 7.45 -6.67
N PRO A 93 -1.45 8.71 -7.04
CA PRO A 93 -0.12 9.28 -7.11
C PRO A 93 0.59 9.20 -5.75
N GLY A 94 1.91 9.00 -5.78
CA GLY A 94 2.71 8.88 -4.57
C GLY A 94 4.18 9.16 -4.83
N ASN A 95 5.03 8.78 -3.90
CA ASN A 95 6.48 8.78 -4.12
C ASN A 95 6.88 7.48 -4.83
N TYR A 96 7.07 7.58 -6.14
CA TYR A 96 7.40 6.43 -6.99
C TYR A 96 8.84 5.92 -6.82
N PHE A 97 9.65 6.53 -5.97
CA PHE A 97 11.06 6.18 -5.75
C PHE A 97 11.32 5.57 -4.37
N ALA A 98 10.28 5.07 -3.72
CA ALA A 98 10.41 4.41 -2.42
C ALA A 98 9.37 3.31 -2.24
N PRO A 99 9.72 2.14 -1.68
CA PRO A 99 8.76 1.15 -1.23
C PRO A 99 7.88 1.68 -0.10
N LYS A 100 6.65 1.17 -0.03
CA LYS A 100 5.66 1.56 0.97
C LYS A 100 6.15 1.25 2.38
N ALA A 101 6.37 2.28 3.20
CA ALA A 101 6.90 2.14 4.55
C ALA A 101 6.00 1.27 5.45
N SER A 102 4.68 1.41 5.33
CA SER A 102 3.72 0.63 6.13
C SER A 102 3.61 -0.84 5.72
N TYR A 103 4.28 -1.27 4.64
CA TYR A 103 4.39 -2.66 4.21
C TYR A 103 5.70 -3.32 4.68
N SER A 104 6.44 -2.68 5.57
CA SER A 104 7.63 -3.25 6.18
C SER A 104 7.38 -3.68 7.61
N SER A 105 7.99 -4.78 8.02
CA SER A 105 8.02 -5.25 9.41
C SER A 105 9.07 -4.52 10.25
N SER A 106 9.95 -3.77 9.59
CA SER A 106 11.06 -3.01 10.16
C SER A 106 10.97 -1.52 9.82
N ALA A 107 11.92 -0.72 10.29
CA ALA A 107 12.02 0.69 9.92
C ALA A 107 12.63 0.90 8.50
N ASP A 108 13.14 -0.16 7.87
CA ASP A 108 13.81 -0.12 6.57
C ASP A 108 13.03 -0.90 5.51
N ALA A 109 12.03 -0.25 4.94
CA ALA A 109 11.22 -0.83 3.87
C ALA A 109 12.03 -1.10 2.59
N ALA A 110 13.07 -0.31 2.33
CA ALA A 110 13.90 -0.46 1.16
C ALA A 110 14.70 -1.77 1.20
N SER A 111 15.31 -2.07 2.34
CA SER A 111 16.04 -3.32 2.53
C SER A 111 15.11 -4.53 2.53
N GLU A 112 13.95 -4.44 3.16
CA GLU A 112 13.00 -5.54 3.22
C GLU A 112 12.38 -5.86 1.85
N PHE A 113 12.09 -4.84 1.04
CA PHE A 113 11.63 -5.04 -0.33
C PHE A 113 12.73 -5.65 -1.22
N ARG A 114 13.97 -5.18 -1.08
CA ARG A 114 15.13 -5.75 -1.81
C ARG A 114 15.34 -7.23 -1.46
N GLU A 115 15.22 -7.58 -0.18
CA GLU A 115 15.31 -8.97 0.29
C GLU A 115 14.19 -9.83 -0.33
N LEU A 116 12.95 -9.32 -0.40
CA LEU A 116 11.84 -10.03 -1.05
C LEU A 116 12.17 -10.36 -2.51
N VAL A 117 12.55 -9.36 -3.31
CA VAL A 117 12.84 -9.58 -4.74
C VAL A 117 14.02 -10.54 -4.91
N HIS A 118 15.09 -10.35 -4.14
CA HIS A 118 16.26 -11.22 -4.17
C HIS A 118 15.87 -12.68 -3.85
N THR A 119 15.09 -12.90 -2.80
CA THR A 119 14.67 -14.26 -2.41
C THR A 119 13.74 -14.89 -3.45
N LEU A 120 12.88 -14.09 -4.10
CA LEU A 120 12.06 -14.58 -5.22
C LEU A 120 12.95 -15.09 -6.36
N HIS A 121 13.95 -14.31 -6.79
CA HIS A 121 14.88 -14.67 -7.86
C HIS A 121 15.69 -15.90 -7.51
N GLU A 122 16.22 -16.04 -6.28
CA GLU A 122 16.91 -17.24 -5.81
C GLU A 122 16.01 -18.49 -5.89
N ASN A 123 14.71 -18.31 -5.81
CA ASN A 123 13.73 -19.38 -5.93
C ASN A 123 13.19 -19.58 -7.35
N GLY A 124 13.75 -18.89 -8.35
CA GLY A 124 13.36 -18.98 -9.75
C GLY A 124 11.99 -18.37 -10.02
N MET A 125 11.62 -17.35 -9.24
CA MET A 125 10.36 -16.61 -9.37
C MET A 125 10.65 -15.17 -9.77
N GLU A 126 9.75 -14.59 -10.57
CA GLU A 126 9.77 -13.19 -10.99
C GLU A 126 8.91 -12.33 -10.05
N CYS A 127 9.24 -11.04 -9.98
CA CYS A 127 8.49 -10.03 -9.26
C CYS A 127 8.13 -8.88 -10.19
N VAL A 128 6.86 -8.72 -10.51
CA VAL A 128 6.33 -7.55 -11.22
C VAL A 128 5.52 -6.68 -10.27
N MET A 129 5.42 -5.38 -10.56
CA MET A 129 4.70 -4.43 -9.70
C MET A 129 3.82 -3.50 -10.52
N GLU A 130 2.64 -3.20 -10.00
CA GLU A 130 1.72 -2.25 -10.61
C GLU A 130 2.01 -0.81 -10.17
N PHE A 131 1.88 0.10 -11.12
CA PHE A 131 1.98 1.53 -10.89
C PHE A 131 0.73 2.24 -11.36
N TYR A 132 0.28 3.22 -10.60
CA TYR A 132 -0.72 4.18 -11.04
C TYR A 132 -0.05 5.53 -11.30
N PHE A 133 -0.01 5.94 -12.55
CA PHE A 133 0.46 7.27 -12.93
C PHE A 133 -0.75 8.15 -13.28
N ALA A 134 -0.82 9.33 -12.65
CA ALA A 134 -1.92 10.25 -12.92
C ALA A 134 -1.93 10.72 -14.39
N PRO A 135 -3.10 10.93 -14.99
CA PRO A 135 -3.19 11.52 -16.31
C PRO A 135 -2.43 12.84 -16.40
N GLY A 136 -1.62 13.01 -17.44
CA GLY A 136 -0.81 14.22 -17.66
C GLY A 136 0.52 14.26 -16.89
N MET A 137 0.89 13.19 -16.18
CA MET A 137 2.21 13.09 -15.55
C MET A 137 3.34 13.19 -16.58
N ASN A 138 4.43 13.83 -16.21
CA ASN A 138 5.61 13.97 -17.07
C ASN A 138 6.19 12.59 -17.40
N GLN A 139 6.32 12.30 -18.70
CA GLN A 139 6.82 11.02 -19.20
C GLN A 139 8.23 10.68 -18.69
N ASN A 140 9.10 11.69 -18.50
CA ASN A 140 10.45 11.46 -17.96
C ASN A 140 10.38 10.94 -16.52
N VAL A 141 9.46 11.45 -15.70
CA VAL A 141 9.26 10.95 -14.33
C VAL A 141 8.79 9.50 -14.35
N ILE A 142 7.88 9.15 -15.26
CA ILE A 142 7.40 7.77 -15.43
C ILE A 142 8.58 6.84 -15.79
N LEU A 143 9.36 7.23 -16.81
CA LEU A 143 10.53 6.44 -17.24
C LEU A 143 11.58 6.30 -16.14
N ASP A 144 11.86 7.37 -15.40
CA ASP A 144 12.84 7.34 -14.32
C ASP A 144 12.35 6.49 -13.14
N ALA A 145 11.05 6.55 -12.81
CA ALA A 145 10.47 5.66 -11.80
C ALA A 145 10.61 4.19 -12.20
N LEU A 146 10.21 3.82 -13.42
CA LEU A 146 10.33 2.43 -13.88
C LEU A 146 11.79 1.96 -13.90
N ARG A 147 12.71 2.79 -14.42
CA ARG A 147 14.15 2.49 -14.41
C ARG A 147 14.70 2.33 -12.99
N PHE A 148 14.23 3.14 -12.05
CA PHE A 148 14.63 3.06 -10.65
C PHE A 148 14.30 1.67 -10.07
N TRP A 149 13.06 1.20 -10.22
CA TRP A 149 12.65 -0.10 -9.69
C TRP A 149 13.38 -1.28 -10.33
N VAL A 150 13.61 -1.22 -11.65
CA VAL A 150 14.39 -2.24 -12.36
C VAL A 150 15.86 -2.25 -11.90
N ARG A 151 16.48 -1.08 -11.72
CA ARG A 151 17.92 -0.98 -11.39
C ARG A 151 18.23 -1.19 -9.92
N GLU A 152 17.41 -0.61 -9.04
CA GLU A 152 17.67 -0.61 -7.59
C GLU A 152 17.08 -1.82 -6.88
N TYR A 153 15.98 -2.36 -7.39
CA TYR A 153 15.27 -3.47 -6.76
C TYR A 153 15.19 -4.72 -7.64
N HIS A 154 15.62 -4.64 -8.89
CA HIS A 154 15.58 -5.75 -9.86
C HIS A 154 14.15 -6.30 -10.08
N VAL A 155 13.14 -5.42 -10.08
CA VAL A 155 11.78 -5.77 -10.47
C VAL A 155 11.76 -6.10 -11.97
N ASP A 156 11.05 -7.17 -12.39
CA ASP A 156 11.02 -7.74 -13.75
C ASP A 156 10.05 -7.03 -14.72
#